data_7fcc710a02eaf00e775f2c43625b54cd
#
_entry.id   7fcc710a02eaf00e775f2c43625b54cd
#
_cell.length_a   1.000
_cell.length_b   1.000
_cell.length_c   1.000
_cell.angle_alpha   90.00
_cell.angle_beta   90.00
_cell.angle_gamma   90.00
#
_symmetry.space_group_name_H-M   'P 1'
#
loop_
_entity.id
_entity.type
_entity.pdbx_description
1 polymer ?
#
loop_
_entity_poly.entity_id
_entity_poly.type
_entity_poly.pdbx_seq_one_letter_code
_entity_poly.pdbx_strand_id
1 'polypeptide(L)'
;MGYPISKVYVTSEFEKSFHKLPAHIQYLAEKKDKWFRQDTSDPRLHTHKLKGELEGYWSYSINQKYRILFRFLKSNEVIYYDIGTHDIYK
;
A
#
# COMPACT_ATOMS: atom_id res chain seq x y z
N MET A 1 15.02 -7.91 -3.75
CA MET A 1 15.33 -6.61 -4.37
C MET A 1 14.12 -6.10 -5.13
N GLY A 2 13.67 -4.88 -4.86
CA GLY A 2 12.55 -4.31 -5.56
C GLY A 2 12.99 -3.54 -6.79
N TYR A 3 12.10 -3.48 -7.78
CA TYR A 3 12.29 -2.64 -8.94
C TYR A 3 11.45 -1.38 -8.77
N PRO A 4 11.83 -0.27 -9.42
CA PRO A 4 10.98 0.92 -9.40
C PRO A 4 9.62 0.59 -9.99
N ILE A 5 8.59 1.15 -9.39
CA ILE A 5 7.22 0.97 -9.89
C ILE A 5 6.98 1.99 -10.98
N SER A 6 6.48 1.53 -12.12
CA SER A 6 6.22 2.39 -13.26
C SER A 6 4.89 3.12 -13.15
N LYS A 7 3.89 2.50 -12.49
CA LYS A 7 2.58 3.11 -12.37
C LYS A 7 1.82 2.52 -11.18
N VAL A 8 1.09 3.38 -10.47
CA VAL A 8 0.22 2.97 -9.38
C VAL A 8 -1.22 3.35 -9.74
N TYR A 9 -2.08 2.33 -9.75
CA TYR A 9 -3.53 2.54 -9.89
C TYR A 9 -4.13 2.56 -8.50
N VAL A 10 -5.28 3.19 -8.35
CA VAL A 10 -6.01 3.16 -7.09
C VAL A 10 -7.47 2.81 -7.36
N THR A 11 -8.10 2.11 -6.41
CA THR A 11 -9.52 1.82 -6.49
C THR A 11 -10.32 3.01 -5.93
N SER A 12 -11.62 3.04 -6.23
CA SER A 12 -12.48 4.06 -5.61
C SER A 12 -12.54 3.87 -4.10
N GLU A 13 -12.45 2.61 -3.64
CA GLU A 13 -12.44 2.32 -2.21
C GLU A 13 -11.20 2.94 -1.54
N PHE A 14 -10.03 2.79 -2.19
CA PHE A 14 -8.81 3.39 -1.69
C PHE A 14 -8.97 4.91 -1.57
N GLU A 15 -9.50 5.55 -2.60
CA GLU A 15 -9.67 7.00 -2.59
C GLU A 15 -10.58 7.45 -1.46
N LYS A 16 -11.68 6.76 -1.25
CA LYS A 16 -12.60 7.08 -0.16
C LYS A 16 -11.92 6.94 1.19
N SER A 17 -11.22 5.83 1.39
CA SER A 17 -10.53 5.57 2.66
C SER A 17 -9.45 6.61 2.91
N PHE A 18 -8.67 6.95 1.87
CA PHE A 18 -7.61 7.92 1.98
C PHE A 18 -8.13 9.28 2.44
N HIS A 19 -9.23 9.74 1.83
CA HIS A 19 -9.79 11.05 2.16
C HIS A 19 -10.34 11.13 3.57
N LYS A 20 -10.66 9.99 4.18
CA LYS A 20 -11.15 9.94 5.57
C LYS A 20 -10.02 9.97 6.59
N LEU A 21 -8.79 9.79 6.18
CA LEU A 21 -7.66 9.73 7.12
C LEU A 21 -7.34 11.12 7.65
N PRO A 22 -6.83 11.21 8.89
CA PRO A 22 -6.29 12.48 9.40
C PRO A 22 -5.23 13.02 8.46
N ALA A 23 -5.12 14.35 8.38
CA ALA A 23 -4.19 14.99 7.45
C ALA A 23 -2.76 14.52 7.63
N HIS A 24 -2.31 14.33 8.88
CA HIS A 24 -0.94 13.91 9.13
C HIS A 24 -0.67 12.47 8.64
N ILE A 25 -1.72 11.62 8.63
CA ILE A 25 -1.59 10.26 8.09
C ILE A 25 -1.58 10.31 6.58
N GLN A 26 -2.39 11.16 5.96
CA GLN A 26 -2.36 11.33 4.51
C GLN A 26 -0.96 11.76 4.05
N TYR A 27 -0.36 12.72 4.75
CA TYR A 27 0.98 13.19 4.44
C TYR A 27 2.00 12.04 4.54
N LEU A 28 1.89 11.27 5.63
CA LEU A 28 2.80 10.14 5.85
C LEU A 28 2.61 9.07 4.77
N ALA A 29 1.36 8.82 4.39
CA ALA A 29 1.07 7.84 3.34
C ALA A 29 1.71 8.26 2.01
N GLU A 30 1.64 9.54 1.67
CA GLU A 30 2.26 10.04 0.44
C GLU A 30 3.77 9.89 0.49
N LYS A 31 4.37 10.13 1.64
CA LYS A 31 5.82 9.96 1.82
C LYS A 31 6.23 8.49 1.62
N LYS A 32 5.49 7.57 2.23
CA LYS A 32 5.78 6.14 2.12
C LYS A 32 5.51 5.62 0.71
N ASP A 33 4.50 6.18 0.04
CA ASP A 33 4.23 5.84 -1.35
C ASP A 33 5.45 6.14 -2.23
N LYS A 34 6.12 7.26 -2.01
CA LYS A 34 7.33 7.58 -2.76
C LYS A 34 8.43 6.56 -2.53
N TRP A 35 8.63 6.16 -1.27
CA TRP A 35 9.62 5.12 -0.96
C TRP A 35 9.27 3.81 -1.66
N PHE A 36 7.99 3.43 -1.61
CA PHE A 36 7.53 2.18 -2.20
C PHE A 36 7.76 2.17 -3.71
N ARG A 37 7.48 3.29 -4.38
CA ARG A 37 7.67 3.39 -5.84
C ARG A 37 9.13 3.27 -6.24
N GLN A 38 10.03 3.72 -5.38
CA GLN A 38 11.46 3.61 -5.65
C GLN A 38 12.00 2.22 -5.36
N ASP A 39 11.50 1.57 -4.32
CA ASP A 39 11.95 0.24 -3.90
C ASP A 39 10.85 -0.43 -3.09
N THR A 40 10.15 -1.35 -3.69
CA THR A 40 9.04 -2.05 -3.03
C THR A 40 9.51 -2.90 -1.85
N SER A 41 10.81 -3.22 -1.81
CA SER A 41 11.39 -4.04 -0.73
C SER A 41 12.06 -3.20 0.34
N ASP A 42 11.89 -1.88 0.32
CA ASP A 42 12.48 -1.00 1.33
C ASP A 42 12.11 -1.54 2.72
N PRO A 43 13.10 -1.91 3.56
CA PRO A 43 12.80 -2.55 4.84
C PRO A 43 11.95 -1.69 5.78
N ARG A 44 11.94 -0.39 5.58
CA ARG A 44 11.13 0.51 6.41
C ARG A 44 9.63 0.34 6.16
N LEU A 45 9.25 -0.27 5.04
CA LEU A 45 7.85 -0.44 4.66
C LEU A 45 7.27 -1.76 5.16
N HIS A 46 8.11 -2.73 5.52
CA HIS A 46 7.66 -4.06 5.95
C HIS A 46 6.71 -4.70 4.93
N THR A 47 7.05 -4.57 3.65
CA THR A 47 6.25 -5.14 2.57
C THR A 47 6.18 -6.65 2.71
N HIS A 48 4.97 -7.21 2.66
CA HIS A 48 4.83 -8.66 2.80
C HIS A 48 3.56 -9.16 2.11
N LYS A 49 3.61 -10.44 1.73
CA LYS A 49 2.47 -11.15 1.16
C LYS A 49 1.47 -11.50 2.26
N LEU A 50 0.21 -11.48 1.90
CA LEU A 50 -0.85 -11.93 2.79
C LEU A 50 -1.20 -13.38 2.46
N LYS A 51 -1.85 -14.07 3.40
CA LYS A 51 -2.19 -15.48 3.29
C LYS A 51 -3.68 -15.68 3.50
N GLY A 52 -4.13 -16.92 3.27
CA GLY A 52 -5.53 -17.27 3.50
C GLY A 52 -6.43 -16.64 2.47
N GLU A 53 -7.49 -16.02 2.93
CA GLU A 53 -8.49 -15.43 2.04
C GLU A 53 -7.94 -14.25 1.24
N LEU A 54 -6.83 -13.68 1.69
CA LEU A 54 -6.19 -12.57 1.02
C LEU A 54 -4.98 -12.98 0.22
N GLU A 55 -4.88 -14.26 -0.10
CA GLU A 55 -3.78 -14.74 -0.94
C GLU A 55 -3.78 -14.01 -2.27
N GLY A 56 -2.59 -13.58 -2.71
CA GLY A 56 -2.43 -12.76 -3.90
C GLY A 56 -2.36 -11.27 -3.61
N TYR A 57 -2.74 -10.89 -2.40
CA TYR A 57 -2.61 -9.50 -1.96
C TYR A 57 -1.35 -9.32 -1.13
N TRP A 58 -0.92 -8.09 -1.05
CA TRP A 58 0.26 -7.66 -0.31
C TRP A 58 -0.10 -6.45 0.53
N SER A 59 0.77 -6.14 1.47
CA SER A 59 0.57 -4.97 2.34
C SER A 59 1.92 -4.32 2.62
N TYR A 60 1.92 -3.00 2.78
CA TYR A 60 3.07 -2.34 3.38
C TYR A 60 2.60 -1.31 4.42
N SER A 61 3.50 -1.00 5.35
CA SER A 61 3.18 -0.18 6.51
C SER A 61 3.43 1.29 6.23
N ILE A 62 2.46 2.13 6.59
CA ILE A 62 2.64 3.57 6.64
C ILE A 62 3.26 3.93 7.98
N ASN A 63 2.73 3.36 9.05
CA ASN A 63 3.29 3.41 10.40
C ASN A 63 2.86 2.14 11.12
N GLN A 64 2.95 2.09 12.44
CA GLN A 64 2.60 0.88 13.18
C GLN A 64 1.12 0.54 13.06
N LYS A 65 0.28 1.52 12.81
CA LYS A 65 -1.17 1.34 12.84
C LYS A 65 -1.79 1.25 11.45
N TYR A 66 -1.29 2.03 10.48
CA TYR A 66 -1.91 2.14 9.16
C TYR A 66 -1.10 1.40 8.11
N ARG A 67 -1.84 0.80 7.15
CA ARG A 67 -1.24 0.00 6.09
C ARG A 67 -1.96 0.24 4.77
N ILE A 68 -1.27 -0.08 3.67
CA ILE A 68 -1.87 -0.07 2.34
C ILE A 68 -1.96 -1.51 1.85
N LEU A 69 -3.14 -1.89 1.37
CA LEU A 69 -3.42 -3.19 0.77
C LEU A 69 -3.29 -3.06 -0.74
N PHE A 70 -2.50 -3.91 -1.37
CA PHE A 70 -2.24 -3.76 -2.80
C PHE A 70 -1.96 -5.10 -3.47
N ARG A 71 -1.88 -5.06 -4.81
CA ARG A 71 -1.44 -6.21 -5.62
C ARG A 71 -0.44 -5.74 -6.65
N PHE A 72 0.51 -6.61 -6.96
CA PHE A 72 1.41 -6.41 -8.09
C PHE A 72 0.68 -6.77 -9.38
N LEU A 73 0.87 -5.95 -10.40
CA LEU A 73 0.38 -6.18 -11.75
C LEU A 73 1.58 -6.40 -12.66
N LYS A 74 1.32 -6.59 -13.95
CA LYS A 74 2.40 -6.76 -14.92
C LYS A 74 3.17 -5.46 -15.11
N SER A 75 4.38 -5.57 -15.64
CA SER A 75 5.19 -4.43 -16.08
C SER A 75 5.50 -3.44 -14.98
N ASN A 76 5.78 -3.97 -13.78
CA ASN A 76 6.15 -3.14 -12.63
C ASN A 76 5.08 -2.14 -12.24
N GLU A 77 3.82 -2.53 -12.41
CA GLU A 77 2.67 -1.73 -11.99
C GLU A 77 2.05 -2.36 -10.75
N VAL A 78 1.37 -1.55 -9.96
CA VAL A 78 0.62 -2.03 -8.80
C VAL A 78 -0.74 -1.35 -8.76
N ILE A 79 -1.66 -1.96 -8.01
CA ILE A 79 -2.94 -1.35 -7.72
C ILE A 79 -3.14 -1.35 -6.21
N TYR A 80 -3.45 -0.17 -5.66
CA TYR A 80 -3.78 0.01 -4.25
C TYR A 80 -5.28 -0.20 -4.08
N TYR A 81 -5.64 -1.17 -3.25
CA TYR A 81 -7.03 -1.53 -3.01
C TYR A 81 -7.65 -0.78 -1.85
N ASP A 82 -6.90 -0.57 -0.78
CA ASP A 82 -7.44 0.10 0.39
C ASP A 82 -6.30 0.58 1.27
N ILE A 83 -6.63 1.48 2.19
CA ILE A 83 -5.69 2.04 3.15
C ILE A 83 -6.43 2.22 4.47
N GLY A 84 -5.79 1.81 5.55
CA GLY A 84 -6.42 1.92 6.87
C GLY A 84 -5.69 1.07 7.89
N THR A 85 -6.39 0.78 8.98
CA THR A 85 -5.87 -0.09 10.02
C THR A 85 -6.09 -1.54 9.64
N HIS A 86 -5.93 -2.47 10.57
CA HIS A 86 -6.14 -3.90 10.31
C HIS A 86 -7.52 -4.22 9.73
N ASP A 87 -8.47 -3.30 9.86
CA ASP A 87 -9.82 -3.52 9.34
C ASP A 87 -9.85 -3.66 7.83
N ILE A 88 -8.82 -3.17 7.11
CA ILE A 88 -8.76 -3.32 5.66
C ILE A 88 -8.60 -4.77 5.22
N TYR A 89 -8.26 -5.66 6.15
CA TYR A 89 -8.07 -7.08 5.84
C TYR A 89 -9.36 -7.89 5.94
N LYS A 90 -10.44 -7.27 6.26
CA LYS A 90 -11.73 -7.96 6.42
C LYS A 90 -12.56 -7.96 5.16
#